data_a7edde35bc2143246d9da395c87397eb
#
_entry.id   a7edde35bc2143246d9da395c87397eb
#
_cell.length_a   1.000
_cell.length_b   1.000
_cell.length_c   1.000
_cell.angle_alpha   90.00
_cell.angle_beta   90.00
_cell.angle_gamma   90.00
#
_symmetry.space_group_name_H-M   'P 1'
#
loop_
_entity.id
_entity.type
_entity.pdbx_description
1 polymer ?
#
loop_
_entity_poly.entity_id
_entity_poly.type
_entity_poly.pdbx_seq_one_letter_code
_entity_poly.pdbx_strand_id
1 'polypeptide(L)'
;MKVHTLDIDSGERDPVLYPNPADYVVSLKNPIYDVTKISLISARIHASQMLINERNNTFSVNGITTSLPNDNYTGATLASAMSSACSNIATASYDSGTNDITFTNSSTPFTLEFYGGVRGYHTNVLVDGYTTPHDILGFSASNVSSTSVGGTQTLKTGSINIQGPDAIIVKLSSGSEEFNKTIFSKTPFYTGRILMCGDVINFSGVDDIVEHNFDSGPRNITSLRVQFFYSSNNQLIPYDFRSANHILKLAVTCSTNKLESVPKVMRDMSLPPPMKIPELEDPHRWDAFVSIFVIVLTGLILLIFMRKPKSIE
;
A
#
# COMPACT_ATOMS: atom_id res chain seq x y z
N MET A 1 -0.52 -22.86 -15.09
CA MET A 1 -1.00 -21.54 -14.66
C MET A 1 -2.23 -21.21 -15.50
N LYS A 2 -3.34 -20.87 -14.86
CA LYS A 2 -4.60 -20.47 -15.52
C LYS A 2 -4.89 -19.02 -15.16
N VAL A 3 -5.30 -18.21 -16.13
CA VAL A 3 -5.65 -16.80 -15.89
C VAL A 3 -7.11 -16.60 -16.21
N HIS A 4 -7.86 -16.05 -15.26
CA HIS A 4 -9.22 -15.59 -15.45
C HIS A 4 -9.21 -14.07 -15.59
N THR A 5 -10.01 -13.54 -16.50
CA THR A 5 -10.25 -12.10 -16.60
C THR A 5 -11.56 -11.78 -15.89
N LEU A 6 -11.54 -10.82 -15.01
CA LEU A 6 -12.70 -10.31 -14.31
C LEU A 6 -12.93 -8.87 -14.77
N ASP A 7 -14.02 -8.65 -15.50
CA ASP A 7 -14.48 -7.32 -15.88
C ASP A 7 -15.48 -6.82 -14.84
N ILE A 8 -15.21 -5.67 -14.27
CA ILE A 8 -16.02 -5.04 -13.23
C ILE A 8 -16.50 -3.70 -13.75
N ASP A 9 -17.79 -3.55 -13.90
CA ASP A 9 -18.47 -2.28 -14.11
C ASP A 9 -19.11 -1.85 -12.79
N SER A 10 -18.69 -0.72 -12.25
CA SER A 10 -19.27 -0.19 -11.02
C SER A 10 -20.74 0.20 -11.16
N GLY A 11 -21.24 0.38 -12.41
CA GLY A 11 -22.64 0.61 -12.70
C GLY A 11 -23.54 -0.61 -12.43
N GLU A 12 -22.98 -1.81 -12.39
CA GLU A 12 -23.69 -3.06 -12.09
C GLU A 12 -23.77 -3.37 -10.59
N ARG A 13 -23.17 -2.53 -9.73
CA ARG A 13 -23.27 -2.71 -8.27
C ARG A 13 -24.72 -2.57 -7.80
N ASP A 14 -25.05 -3.22 -6.70
CA ASP A 14 -26.32 -2.99 -6.02
C ASP A 14 -26.34 -1.56 -5.42
N PRO A 15 -27.17 -0.63 -5.95
CA PRO A 15 -27.16 0.76 -5.50
C PRO A 15 -27.76 0.96 -4.09
N VAL A 16 -28.50 -0.03 -3.58
CA VAL A 16 -29.09 0.02 -2.24
C VAL A 16 -28.05 -0.39 -1.20
N LEU A 17 -27.30 -1.44 -1.45
CA LEU A 17 -26.25 -1.93 -0.55
C LEU A 17 -24.98 -1.09 -0.68
N TYR A 18 -24.67 -0.63 -1.88
CA TYR A 18 -23.44 0.12 -2.20
C TYR A 18 -23.78 1.41 -2.97
N PRO A 19 -24.31 2.44 -2.29
CA PRO A 19 -24.67 3.69 -2.96
C PRO A 19 -23.44 4.44 -3.50
N ASN A 20 -22.28 4.26 -2.87
CA ASN A 20 -21.04 4.93 -3.27
C ASN A 20 -20.23 4.06 -4.23
N PRO A 21 -19.94 4.53 -5.47
CA PRO A 21 -19.07 3.81 -6.39
C PRO A 21 -17.61 3.70 -5.94
N ALA A 22 -17.18 4.43 -4.91
CA ALA A 22 -15.85 4.30 -4.34
C ALA A 22 -15.68 3.13 -3.36
N ASP A 23 -16.76 2.45 -2.96
CA ASP A 23 -16.70 1.32 -2.02
C ASP A 23 -17.86 0.36 -2.30
N TYR A 24 -17.55 -0.78 -2.89
CA TYR A 24 -18.55 -1.80 -3.21
C TYR A 24 -17.95 -3.20 -3.24
N VAL A 25 -18.83 -4.21 -3.17
CA VAL A 25 -18.46 -5.62 -3.25
C VAL A 25 -19.01 -6.23 -4.52
N VAL A 26 -18.12 -6.89 -5.24
CA VAL A 26 -18.46 -7.75 -6.38
C VAL A 26 -18.57 -9.18 -5.89
N SER A 27 -19.76 -9.75 -5.93
CA SER A 27 -19.98 -11.16 -5.62
C SER A 27 -19.80 -12.00 -6.86
N LEU A 28 -18.89 -12.98 -6.82
CA LEU A 28 -18.66 -13.87 -7.95
C LEU A 28 -19.72 -14.95 -7.97
N LYS A 29 -20.37 -15.15 -9.13
CA LYS A 29 -21.35 -16.22 -9.33
C LYS A 29 -20.75 -17.60 -9.07
N ASN A 30 -19.50 -17.79 -9.47
CA ASN A 30 -18.73 -18.99 -9.22
C ASN A 30 -17.41 -18.60 -8.51
N PRO A 31 -17.05 -19.25 -7.40
CA PRO A 31 -15.78 -19.02 -6.75
C PRO A 31 -14.60 -19.30 -7.69
N ILE A 32 -13.55 -18.51 -7.57
CA ILE A 32 -12.27 -18.75 -8.22
C ILE A 32 -11.34 -19.40 -7.21
N TYR A 33 -10.85 -20.59 -7.53
CA TYR A 33 -10.02 -21.40 -6.65
C TYR A 33 -8.53 -21.29 -7.00
N ASP A 34 -7.69 -21.56 -6.02
CA ASP A 34 -6.24 -21.64 -6.16
C ASP A 34 -5.62 -20.36 -6.75
N VAL A 35 -6.14 -19.20 -6.37
CA VAL A 35 -5.64 -17.90 -6.80
C VAL A 35 -4.28 -17.64 -6.17
N THR A 36 -3.28 -17.39 -7.00
CA THR A 36 -1.91 -17.05 -6.59
C THR A 36 -1.58 -15.58 -6.76
N LYS A 37 -2.30 -14.89 -7.66
CA LYS A 37 -2.05 -13.48 -7.96
C LYS A 37 -3.32 -12.80 -8.50
N ILE A 38 -3.52 -11.54 -8.11
CA ILE A 38 -4.49 -10.63 -8.74
C ILE A 38 -3.73 -9.42 -9.24
N SER A 39 -4.01 -8.99 -10.48
CA SER A 39 -3.44 -7.78 -11.04
C SER A 39 -4.50 -6.97 -11.80
N LEU A 40 -4.41 -5.65 -11.68
CA LEU A 40 -5.22 -4.72 -12.49
C LEU A 40 -4.57 -4.60 -13.87
N ILE A 41 -5.30 -5.03 -14.91
CA ILE A 41 -4.82 -4.96 -16.28
C ILE A 41 -5.15 -3.60 -16.90
N SER A 42 -6.36 -3.13 -16.66
CA SER A 42 -6.80 -1.83 -17.17
C SER A 42 -7.89 -1.24 -16.28
N ALA A 43 -7.98 0.08 -16.28
CA ALA A 43 -9.04 0.81 -15.61
C ALA A 43 -9.46 2.00 -16.47
N ARG A 44 -10.74 2.31 -16.49
CA ARG A 44 -11.28 3.55 -17.01
C ARG A 44 -12.02 4.27 -15.90
N ILE A 45 -11.48 5.39 -15.47
CA ILE A 45 -11.95 6.14 -14.31
C ILE A 45 -12.11 7.61 -14.70
N HIS A 46 -13.25 8.21 -14.36
CA HIS A 46 -13.46 9.64 -14.51
C HIS A 46 -12.91 10.42 -13.33
N ALA A 47 -12.16 11.48 -13.59
CA ALA A 47 -11.71 12.43 -12.58
C ALA A 47 -12.87 13.35 -12.18
N SER A 48 -13.82 12.80 -11.44
CA SER A 48 -15.11 13.46 -11.11
C SER A 48 -15.09 14.21 -9.78
N GLN A 49 -14.08 13.96 -8.93
CA GLN A 49 -13.98 14.59 -7.62
C GLN A 49 -13.80 16.12 -7.75
N MET A 50 -14.57 16.87 -6.96
CA MET A 50 -14.34 18.30 -6.84
C MET A 50 -13.01 18.57 -6.13
N LEU A 51 -12.36 19.65 -6.52
CA LEU A 51 -11.12 20.11 -5.88
C LEU A 51 -11.31 20.32 -4.38
N ILE A 52 -12.34 21.08 -4.02
CA ILE A 52 -12.82 21.24 -2.65
C ILE A 52 -14.14 20.47 -2.51
N ASN A 53 -14.20 19.57 -1.54
CA ASN A 53 -15.33 18.72 -1.25
C ASN A 53 -15.52 18.57 0.27
N GLU A 54 -16.54 17.86 0.71
CA GLU A 54 -16.84 17.67 2.14
C GLU A 54 -15.69 17.06 2.96
N ARG A 55 -14.74 16.40 2.31
CA ARG A 55 -13.63 15.73 2.98
C ARG A 55 -12.45 16.65 3.26
N ASN A 56 -12.29 17.74 2.50
CA ASN A 56 -11.13 18.63 2.57
C ASN A 56 -11.47 20.12 2.69
N ASN A 57 -12.74 20.47 2.85
CA ASN A 57 -13.19 21.86 2.83
C ASN A 57 -13.06 22.63 4.16
N THR A 58 -12.80 21.95 5.27
CA THR A 58 -12.88 22.53 6.62
C THR A 58 -11.50 22.74 7.23
N PHE A 59 -11.28 23.89 7.84
CA PHE A 59 -10.07 24.25 8.59
C PHE A 59 -10.41 25.25 9.69
N SER A 60 -9.43 25.74 10.45
CA SER A 60 -9.64 26.77 11.46
C SER A 60 -8.73 27.98 11.21
N VAL A 61 -9.20 29.15 11.60
CA VAL A 61 -8.43 30.38 11.58
C VAL A 61 -8.54 31.04 12.97
N ASN A 62 -7.41 31.20 13.66
CA ASN A 62 -7.38 31.71 15.05
C ASN A 62 -8.37 30.99 15.98
N GLY A 63 -8.49 29.67 15.90
CA GLY A 63 -9.43 28.86 16.67
C GLY A 63 -10.88 28.87 16.16
N ILE A 64 -11.19 29.65 15.15
CA ILE A 64 -12.55 29.73 14.57
C ILE A 64 -12.64 28.75 13.41
N THR A 65 -13.55 27.79 13.51
CA THR A 65 -13.81 26.83 12.43
C THR A 65 -14.50 27.48 11.25
N THR A 66 -14.00 27.24 10.07
CA THR A 66 -14.55 27.72 8.81
C THR A 66 -14.50 26.64 7.72
N SER A 67 -15.25 26.82 6.66
CA SER A 67 -15.26 25.91 5.52
C SER A 67 -15.36 26.65 4.19
N LEU A 68 -14.75 26.04 3.16
CA LEU A 68 -14.90 26.48 1.79
C LEU A 68 -16.16 25.84 1.17
N PRO A 69 -16.87 26.52 0.27
CA PRO A 69 -17.87 25.86 -0.56
C PRO A 69 -17.26 24.72 -1.39
N ASN A 70 -18.03 23.64 -1.56
CA ASN A 70 -17.61 22.54 -2.42
C ASN A 70 -17.67 22.97 -3.89
N ASP A 71 -16.52 23.03 -4.55
CA ASP A 71 -16.43 23.46 -5.95
C ASP A 71 -15.08 23.10 -6.59
N ASN A 72 -14.98 23.28 -7.90
CA ASN A 72 -13.74 23.34 -8.65
C ASN A 72 -13.30 24.80 -8.79
N TYR A 73 -12.10 25.10 -8.35
CA TYR A 73 -11.60 26.47 -8.26
C TYR A 73 -10.49 26.72 -9.28
N THR A 74 -10.45 27.94 -9.81
CA THR A 74 -9.24 28.53 -10.34
C THR A 74 -8.45 29.20 -9.22
N GLY A 75 -7.17 29.57 -9.42
CA GLY A 75 -6.40 30.27 -8.39
C GLY A 75 -7.09 31.53 -7.87
N ALA A 76 -7.68 32.32 -8.78
CA ALA A 76 -8.39 33.57 -8.43
C ALA A 76 -9.68 33.32 -7.64
N THR A 77 -10.49 32.33 -8.04
CA THR A 77 -11.74 32.01 -7.33
C THR A 77 -11.45 31.34 -6.00
N LEU A 78 -10.37 30.55 -5.88
CA LEU A 78 -9.91 29.97 -4.61
C LEU A 78 -9.49 31.08 -3.62
N ALA A 79 -8.69 32.04 -4.07
CA ALA A 79 -8.31 33.20 -3.23
C ALA A 79 -9.56 33.99 -2.74
N SER A 80 -10.52 34.20 -3.61
CA SER A 80 -11.78 34.85 -3.26
C SER A 80 -12.56 34.05 -2.20
N ALA A 81 -12.68 32.74 -2.37
CA ALA A 81 -13.33 31.87 -1.40
C ALA A 81 -12.58 31.84 -0.06
N MET A 82 -11.24 31.79 -0.09
CA MET A 82 -10.42 31.87 1.12
C MET A 82 -10.59 33.21 1.85
N SER A 83 -10.64 34.35 1.14
CA SER A 83 -10.92 35.64 1.74
C SER A 83 -12.28 35.62 2.46
N SER A 84 -13.28 35.04 1.83
CA SER A 84 -14.63 34.94 2.41
C SER A 84 -14.63 34.02 3.65
N ALA A 85 -13.96 32.89 3.57
CA ALA A 85 -13.83 31.92 4.68
C ALA A 85 -13.04 32.49 5.86
N CYS A 86 -11.98 33.25 5.59
CA CYS A 86 -11.22 33.93 6.65
C CYS A 86 -11.96 35.11 7.27
N SER A 87 -13.08 35.53 6.68
CA SER A 87 -13.91 36.64 7.14
C SER A 87 -13.04 37.82 7.56
N ASN A 88 -13.25 38.77 8.19
CA ASN A 88 -12.45 39.98 8.51
C ASN A 88 -11.03 39.69 9.13
N ILE A 89 -10.62 38.43 9.25
CA ILE A 89 -9.32 38.07 9.83
C ILE A 89 -8.19 38.26 8.81
N ALA A 90 -8.41 37.86 7.55
CA ALA A 90 -7.41 38.02 6.48
C ALA A 90 -8.09 38.13 5.11
N THR A 91 -7.49 38.90 4.21
CA THR A 91 -7.85 38.93 2.79
C THR A 91 -6.83 38.12 2.01
N ALA A 92 -7.27 37.41 0.97
CA ALA A 92 -6.41 36.59 0.12
C ALA A 92 -6.39 37.11 -1.31
N SER A 93 -5.22 37.17 -1.91
CA SER A 93 -5.01 37.58 -3.32
C SER A 93 -4.17 36.52 -4.03
N TYR A 94 -4.55 36.20 -5.27
CA TYR A 94 -3.83 35.25 -6.11
C TYR A 94 -2.86 35.92 -7.05
N ASP A 95 -1.63 35.43 -7.14
CA ASP A 95 -0.63 35.83 -8.13
C ASP A 95 -0.49 34.71 -9.17
N SER A 96 -0.90 35.02 -10.40
CA SER A 96 -0.80 34.07 -11.52
C SER A 96 0.63 33.85 -12.03
N GLY A 97 1.54 34.79 -11.73
CA GLY A 97 2.94 34.67 -12.14
C GLY A 97 3.73 33.67 -11.32
N THR A 98 3.41 33.56 -10.04
CA THR A 98 4.06 32.65 -9.09
C THR A 98 3.17 31.47 -8.68
N ASN A 99 1.89 31.48 -9.10
CA ASN A 99 0.88 30.47 -8.76
C ASN A 99 0.72 30.29 -7.26
N ASP A 100 0.66 31.39 -6.50
CA ASP A 100 0.48 31.38 -5.05
C ASP A 100 -0.63 32.32 -4.59
N ILE A 101 -1.03 32.17 -3.34
CA ILE A 101 -1.99 33.01 -2.67
C ILE A 101 -1.30 33.73 -1.51
N THR A 102 -1.44 35.03 -1.44
CA THR A 102 -0.96 35.85 -0.34
C THR A 102 -2.14 36.32 0.52
N PHE A 103 -2.08 35.95 1.80
CA PHE A 103 -3.03 36.43 2.82
C PHE A 103 -2.47 37.65 3.51
N THR A 104 -3.30 38.65 3.72
CA THR A 104 -2.89 39.90 4.38
C THR A 104 -3.92 40.38 5.41
N ASN A 105 -3.42 40.97 6.51
CA ASN A 105 -4.19 41.76 7.46
C ASN A 105 -3.39 43.01 7.80
N SER A 106 -4.08 44.17 7.94
CA SER A 106 -3.43 45.48 8.14
C SER A 106 -2.62 45.57 9.43
N SER A 107 -2.98 44.83 10.48
CA SER A 107 -2.32 44.98 11.79
C SER A 107 -2.36 43.73 12.67
N THR A 108 -3.36 42.86 12.52
CA THR A 108 -3.60 41.75 13.46
C THR A 108 -2.99 40.47 12.96
N PRO A 109 -2.10 39.81 13.76
CA PRO A 109 -1.58 38.50 13.44
C PRO A 109 -2.68 37.45 13.31
N PHE A 110 -2.51 36.53 12.40
CA PHE A 110 -3.43 35.42 12.20
C PHE A 110 -2.68 34.10 11.93
N THR A 111 -3.36 32.99 12.21
CA THR A 111 -2.86 31.65 12.00
C THR A 111 -3.91 30.81 11.29
N LEU A 112 -3.52 30.17 10.19
CA LEU A 112 -4.29 29.12 9.56
C LEU A 112 -3.93 27.78 10.24
N GLU A 113 -4.93 27.08 10.76
CA GLU A 113 -4.74 25.90 11.59
C GLU A 113 -5.12 24.64 10.84
N PHE A 114 -4.12 24.04 10.23
CA PHE A 114 -4.26 22.76 9.53
C PHE A 114 -3.83 21.55 10.37
N TYR A 115 -3.08 21.77 11.45
CA TYR A 115 -2.63 20.74 12.36
C TYR A 115 -3.44 20.70 13.66
N GLY A 116 -3.63 21.82 14.32
CA GLY A 116 -4.29 21.95 15.63
C GLY A 116 -5.77 22.32 15.57
N GLY A 117 -6.31 22.69 14.39
CA GLY A 117 -7.69 23.08 14.18
C GLY A 117 -8.65 21.89 14.00
N VAL A 118 -9.91 22.19 13.76
CA VAL A 118 -10.92 21.20 13.40
C VAL A 118 -10.49 20.43 12.15
N ARG A 119 -10.60 19.09 12.20
CA ARG A 119 -10.06 18.16 11.19
C ARG A 119 -8.55 18.24 11.00
N GLY A 120 -7.84 18.94 11.88
CA GLY A 120 -6.39 18.97 11.90
C GLY A 120 -5.80 17.64 12.38
N TYR A 121 -4.57 17.36 12.00
CA TYR A 121 -3.89 16.07 12.25
C TYR A 121 -3.50 15.85 13.72
N HIS A 122 -3.54 16.87 14.55
CA HIS A 122 -3.25 16.79 15.98
C HIS A 122 -4.45 16.29 16.80
N THR A 123 -5.67 16.45 16.31
CA THR A 123 -6.83 16.03 17.06
C THR A 123 -6.89 14.50 17.07
N ASN A 124 -6.83 13.90 18.27
CA ASN A 124 -6.95 12.44 18.48
C ASN A 124 -8.31 11.88 18.01
N VAL A 125 -9.21 12.73 17.59
CA VAL A 125 -10.44 12.41 16.89
C VAL A 125 -10.17 12.64 15.41
N LEU A 126 -9.24 11.87 14.85
CA LEU A 126 -9.18 11.67 13.42
C LEU A 126 -10.50 11.02 13.03
N VAL A 127 -11.40 11.83 12.52
CA VAL A 127 -12.55 11.30 11.79
C VAL A 127 -11.94 10.71 10.52
N ASP A 128 -11.76 9.41 10.50
CA ASP A 128 -11.16 8.70 9.38
C ASP A 128 -11.79 9.18 8.06
N GLY A 129 -10.93 9.50 7.12
CA GLY A 129 -11.36 9.93 5.79
C GLY A 129 -11.67 11.42 5.64
N TYR A 130 -11.14 12.28 6.50
CA TYR A 130 -11.18 13.73 6.33
C TYR A 130 -9.78 14.34 6.36
N THR A 131 -9.62 15.48 5.69
CA THR A 131 -8.40 16.29 5.66
C THR A 131 -8.76 17.78 5.64
N THR A 132 -7.76 18.64 5.52
CA THR A 132 -7.92 20.08 5.37
C THR A 132 -7.45 20.50 3.97
N PRO A 133 -7.73 21.72 3.50
CA PRO A 133 -7.32 22.18 2.16
C PRO A 133 -5.83 22.54 2.06
N HIS A 134 -4.98 22.16 3.02
CA HIS A 134 -3.57 22.54 3.08
C HIS A 134 -2.77 22.10 1.84
N ASP A 135 -2.99 20.86 1.34
CA ASP A 135 -2.30 20.36 0.15
C ASP A 135 -2.61 21.21 -1.09
N ILE A 136 -3.88 21.64 -1.22
CA ILE A 136 -4.33 22.48 -2.34
C ILE A 136 -3.69 23.86 -2.25
N LEU A 137 -3.54 24.39 -1.03
CA LEU A 137 -2.92 25.69 -0.79
C LEU A 137 -1.37 25.64 -0.81
N GLY A 138 -0.78 24.47 -1.03
CA GLY A 138 0.67 24.29 -1.03
C GLY A 138 1.32 24.47 0.35
N PHE A 139 0.56 24.23 1.42
CA PHE A 139 1.06 24.19 2.79
C PHE A 139 1.36 22.75 3.22
N SER A 140 2.29 22.60 4.15
CA SER A 140 2.41 21.37 4.92
C SER A 140 1.24 21.24 5.91
N ALA A 141 1.00 20.02 6.40
CA ALA A 141 0.00 19.75 7.45
C ALA A 141 0.45 20.30 8.81
N SER A 142 0.62 21.61 8.91
CA SER A 142 1.05 22.34 10.10
C SER A 142 0.23 23.62 10.26
N ASN A 143 0.21 24.19 11.46
CA ASN A 143 -0.33 25.52 11.65
C ASN A 143 0.65 26.55 11.07
N VAL A 144 0.16 27.49 10.31
CA VAL A 144 0.95 28.51 9.61
C VAL A 144 0.50 29.89 10.06
N SER A 145 1.44 30.65 10.61
CA SER A 145 1.18 31.99 11.16
C SER A 145 1.68 33.08 10.22
N SER A 146 0.96 34.20 10.19
CA SER A 146 1.39 35.42 9.49
C SER A 146 2.69 35.98 10.08
N THR A 147 3.43 36.71 9.26
CA THR A 147 4.62 37.47 9.66
C THR A 147 4.41 38.94 9.35
N SER A 148 4.95 39.85 10.20
CA SER A 148 4.83 41.27 9.96
C SER A 148 5.85 41.74 8.91
N VAL A 149 5.36 42.34 7.83
CA VAL A 149 6.19 42.93 6.77
C VAL A 149 5.72 44.37 6.57
N GLY A 150 6.54 45.35 6.94
CA GLY A 150 6.19 46.77 6.82
C GLY A 150 4.94 47.19 7.59
N GLY A 151 4.63 46.54 8.73
CA GLY A 151 3.46 46.79 9.53
C GLY A 151 2.19 46.02 9.11
N THR A 152 2.21 45.34 7.97
CA THR A 152 1.15 44.46 7.50
C THR A 152 1.48 43.02 7.83
N GLN A 153 0.51 42.28 8.36
CA GLN A 153 0.61 40.85 8.58
C GLN A 153 0.43 40.11 7.27
N THR A 154 1.40 39.31 6.90
CA THR A 154 1.41 38.61 5.60
C THR A 154 1.71 37.15 5.78
N LEU A 155 0.98 36.30 5.07
CA LEU A 155 1.22 34.86 4.95
C LEU A 155 1.13 34.47 3.47
N LYS A 156 2.19 33.90 2.92
CA LYS A 156 2.24 33.45 1.54
C LYS A 156 2.19 31.92 1.47
N THR A 157 1.39 31.36 0.57
CA THR A 157 1.32 29.93 0.32
C THR A 157 2.55 29.44 -0.45
N GLY A 158 2.72 28.13 -0.56
CA GLY A 158 3.50 27.54 -1.66
C GLY A 158 2.76 27.68 -3.01
N SER A 159 3.26 27.00 -4.02
CA SER A 159 2.50 26.89 -5.28
C SER A 159 1.21 26.12 -5.01
N ILE A 160 0.07 26.68 -5.40
CA ILE A 160 -1.23 26.05 -5.20
C ILE A 160 -1.43 24.91 -6.20
N ASN A 161 -2.04 23.80 -5.74
CA ASN A 161 -2.43 22.68 -6.59
C ASN A 161 -3.94 22.72 -6.87
N ILE A 162 -4.32 23.26 -8.02
CA ILE A 162 -5.73 23.32 -8.45
C ILE A 162 -6.15 22.12 -9.31
N GLN A 163 -5.26 21.13 -9.52
CA GLN A 163 -5.57 19.93 -10.31
C GLN A 163 -6.14 18.80 -9.45
N GLY A 164 -6.00 18.91 -8.13
CA GLY A 164 -6.45 17.90 -7.19
C GLY A 164 -5.41 16.80 -6.96
N PRO A 165 -5.84 15.59 -6.53
CA PRO A 165 -4.93 14.52 -6.18
C PRO A 165 -4.20 13.95 -7.40
N ASP A 166 -2.89 13.70 -7.26
CA ASP A 166 -2.04 13.17 -8.34
C ASP A 166 -2.28 11.70 -8.65
N ALA A 167 -2.91 10.97 -7.75
CA ALA A 167 -3.14 9.56 -7.92
C ALA A 167 -4.40 9.08 -7.18
N ILE A 168 -5.08 8.12 -7.79
CA ILE A 168 -6.12 7.32 -7.13
C ILE A 168 -5.48 6.06 -6.54
N ILE A 169 -5.78 5.79 -5.29
CA ILE A 169 -5.35 4.61 -4.57
C ILE A 169 -6.46 3.58 -4.64
N VAL A 170 -6.09 2.37 -5.07
CA VAL A 170 -6.98 1.22 -5.14
C VAL A 170 -6.67 0.27 -4.00
N LYS A 171 -7.68 -0.09 -3.22
CA LYS A 171 -7.61 -1.12 -2.20
C LYS A 171 -8.57 -2.24 -2.57
N LEU A 172 -8.03 -3.46 -2.68
CA LEU A 172 -8.78 -4.67 -2.94
C LEU A 172 -8.75 -5.56 -1.69
N SER A 173 -9.86 -6.24 -1.43
CA SER A 173 -9.94 -7.23 -0.34
C SER A 173 -10.96 -8.32 -0.67
N SER A 174 -10.86 -9.48 -0.01
CA SER A 174 -11.83 -10.56 -0.10
C SER A 174 -12.14 -11.08 1.30
N GLY A 175 -13.37 -10.93 1.76
CA GLY A 175 -13.74 -11.20 3.14
C GLY A 175 -12.93 -10.32 4.11
N SER A 176 -12.22 -10.93 5.05
CA SER A 176 -11.33 -10.25 6.00
C SER A 176 -9.89 -10.09 5.50
N GLU A 177 -9.55 -10.61 4.34
CA GLU A 177 -8.20 -10.58 3.79
C GLU A 177 -8.01 -9.34 2.91
N GLU A 178 -7.08 -8.47 3.29
CA GLU A 178 -6.71 -7.29 2.54
C GLU A 178 -5.53 -7.59 1.62
N PHE A 179 -5.61 -7.16 0.36
CA PHE A 179 -4.56 -7.37 -0.64
C PHE A 179 -3.59 -6.20 -0.60
N ASN A 180 -2.73 -6.21 0.41
CA ASN A 180 -1.83 -5.12 0.68
C ASN A 180 -0.47 -5.34 0.03
N LYS A 181 0.05 -4.27 -0.58
CA LYS A 181 1.44 -4.19 -1.03
C LYS A 181 2.23 -3.48 0.06
N THR A 182 3.41 -4.00 0.38
CA THR A 182 4.35 -3.28 1.25
C THR A 182 4.86 -2.04 0.54
N ILE A 183 4.61 -0.87 1.11
CA ILE A 183 4.98 0.39 0.51
C ILE A 183 5.97 1.10 1.40
N PHE A 184 6.94 1.74 0.78
CA PHE A 184 7.91 2.63 1.42
C PHE A 184 7.26 3.98 1.75
N SER A 185 6.16 3.95 2.52
CA SER A 185 5.37 5.13 2.84
C SER A 185 4.78 4.99 4.23
N LYS A 186 4.54 6.12 4.90
CA LYS A 186 3.76 6.18 6.13
C LYS A 186 2.26 6.01 5.89
N THR A 187 1.83 6.08 4.63
CA THR A 187 0.43 5.85 4.24
C THR A 187 0.01 4.42 4.57
N PRO A 188 -1.21 4.19 5.05
CA PRO A 188 -1.74 2.85 5.27
C PRO A 188 -1.64 1.95 4.05
N PHE A 189 -1.55 0.65 4.26
CA PHE A 189 -1.42 -0.33 3.18
C PHE A 189 -2.57 -0.26 2.18
N TYR A 190 -2.24 -0.43 0.89
CA TYR A 190 -3.18 -0.47 -0.21
C TYR A 190 -2.67 -1.41 -1.31
N THR A 191 -3.53 -1.80 -2.27
CA THR A 191 -3.16 -2.72 -3.35
C THR A 191 -2.30 -2.04 -4.40
N GLY A 192 -2.60 -0.80 -4.78
CA GLY A 192 -1.81 -0.06 -5.76
C GLY A 192 -2.30 1.36 -6.00
N ARG A 193 -1.57 2.09 -6.85
CA ARG A 193 -1.88 3.45 -7.28
C ARG A 193 -2.13 3.50 -8.78
N ILE A 194 -3.03 4.38 -9.19
CA ILE A 194 -3.27 4.77 -10.57
C ILE A 194 -2.99 6.26 -10.67
N LEU A 195 -2.00 6.64 -11.46
CA LEU A 195 -1.65 8.05 -11.66
C LEU A 195 -2.77 8.77 -12.42
N MET A 196 -3.08 9.98 -12.00
CA MET A 196 -4.11 10.81 -12.62
C MET A 196 -3.49 11.66 -13.73
N CYS A 197 -4.03 11.52 -14.94
CA CYS A 197 -3.62 12.29 -16.11
C CYS A 197 -4.86 12.80 -16.85
N GLY A 198 -5.33 13.98 -16.48
CA GLY A 198 -6.49 14.62 -17.12
C GLY A 198 -7.85 14.09 -16.62
N ASP A 199 -8.91 14.39 -17.36
CA ASP A 199 -10.31 14.19 -16.94
C ASP A 199 -10.76 12.72 -16.96
N VAL A 200 -10.11 11.90 -17.77
CA VAL A 200 -10.37 10.45 -17.86
C VAL A 200 -9.07 9.70 -17.78
N ILE A 201 -8.98 8.86 -16.77
CA ILE A 201 -7.82 8.02 -16.55
C ILE A 201 -8.05 6.69 -17.27
N ASN A 202 -7.19 6.39 -18.25
CA ASN A 202 -7.13 5.10 -18.92
C ASN A 202 -5.84 4.39 -18.49
N PHE A 203 -5.92 3.65 -17.42
CA PHE A 203 -4.82 2.82 -16.94
C PHE A 203 -4.71 1.55 -17.78
N SER A 204 -3.53 1.25 -18.30
CA SER A 204 -3.25 0.08 -19.14
C SER A 204 -2.33 -0.96 -18.48
N GLY A 205 -1.90 -0.72 -17.23
CA GLY A 205 -1.00 -1.62 -16.51
C GLY A 205 0.47 -1.55 -16.95
N VAL A 206 0.84 -0.55 -17.77
CA VAL A 206 2.20 -0.42 -18.30
C VAL A 206 3.10 0.41 -17.37
N ASP A 207 2.53 1.46 -16.77
CA ASP A 207 3.32 2.46 -16.03
C ASP A 207 3.46 2.15 -14.54
N ASP A 208 2.46 1.51 -13.94
CA ASP A 208 2.51 1.07 -12.53
C ASP A 208 1.80 -0.27 -12.38
N ILE A 209 2.40 -1.15 -11.60
CA ILE A 209 1.87 -2.49 -11.39
C ILE A 209 0.99 -2.48 -10.14
N VAL A 210 -0.33 -2.49 -10.36
CA VAL A 210 -1.30 -2.72 -9.31
C VAL A 210 -1.55 -4.22 -9.20
N GLU A 211 -0.82 -4.88 -8.32
CA GLU A 211 -0.93 -6.33 -8.15
C GLU A 211 -0.73 -6.78 -6.70
N HIS A 212 -1.32 -7.93 -6.38
CA HIS A 212 -1.11 -8.62 -5.13
C HIS A 212 -0.78 -10.09 -5.40
N ASN A 213 0.32 -10.57 -4.81
CA ASN A 213 0.72 -11.97 -4.82
C ASN A 213 0.39 -12.59 -3.47
N PHE A 214 -0.21 -13.78 -3.47
CA PHE A 214 -0.54 -14.53 -2.26
C PHE A 214 0.65 -15.38 -1.82
N ASP A 215 1.61 -14.76 -1.12
CA ASP A 215 2.88 -15.40 -0.71
C ASP A 215 2.68 -16.54 0.30
N SER A 216 1.59 -16.48 1.08
CA SER A 216 1.25 -17.50 2.07
C SER A 216 0.56 -18.74 1.47
N GLY A 217 0.41 -18.81 0.17
CA GLY A 217 -0.21 -19.88 -0.61
C GLY A 217 -1.52 -19.46 -1.30
N PRO A 218 -2.00 -20.30 -2.23
CA PRO A 218 -3.20 -20.01 -3.01
C PRO A 218 -4.44 -19.77 -2.14
N ARG A 219 -5.32 -18.88 -2.61
CA ARG A 219 -6.58 -18.49 -1.94
C ARG A 219 -7.79 -18.77 -2.82
N ASN A 220 -8.94 -18.92 -2.17
CA ASN A 220 -10.22 -19.02 -2.86
C ASN A 220 -10.94 -17.68 -2.76
N ILE A 221 -11.40 -17.13 -3.88
CA ILE A 221 -12.07 -15.84 -3.93
C ILE A 221 -13.52 -16.07 -4.32
N THR A 222 -14.43 -15.66 -3.45
CA THR A 222 -15.88 -15.69 -3.64
C THR A 222 -16.48 -14.32 -3.89
N SER A 223 -15.83 -13.30 -3.35
CA SER A 223 -16.20 -11.90 -3.51
C SER A 223 -14.97 -11.02 -3.49
N LEU A 224 -15.07 -9.86 -4.09
CA LEU A 224 -14.01 -8.87 -4.15
C LEU A 224 -14.58 -7.51 -3.75
N ARG A 225 -14.08 -6.92 -2.67
CA ARG A 225 -14.38 -5.55 -2.30
C ARG A 225 -13.39 -4.64 -2.99
N VAL A 226 -13.90 -3.61 -3.63
CA VAL A 226 -13.12 -2.59 -4.34
C VAL A 226 -13.33 -1.26 -3.65
N GLN A 227 -12.25 -0.61 -3.26
CA GLN A 227 -12.28 0.68 -2.59
C GLN A 227 -11.30 1.64 -3.26
N PHE A 228 -11.70 2.92 -3.32
CA PHE A 228 -10.90 3.99 -3.91
C PHE A 228 -10.67 5.11 -2.91
N PHE A 229 -9.42 5.56 -2.86
CA PHE A 229 -8.95 6.62 -1.99
C PHE A 229 -8.01 7.55 -2.74
N TYR A 230 -7.68 8.66 -2.13
CA TYR A 230 -6.47 9.43 -2.40
C TYR A 230 -5.68 9.61 -1.09
N SER A 231 -4.41 9.94 -1.20
CA SER A 231 -3.57 10.13 -0.02
C SER A 231 -3.45 11.62 0.30
N SER A 232 -3.69 11.98 1.55
CA SER A 232 -3.37 13.29 2.10
C SER A 232 -2.72 13.11 3.47
N ASN A 233 -1.52 13.64 3.65
CA ASN A 233 -0.73 13.58 4.89
C ASN A 233 -0.72 12.19 5.56
N ASN A 234 -0.36 11.16 4.80
CA ASN A 234 -0.28 9.76 5.25
C ASN A 234 -1.63 9.12 5.66
N GLN A 235 -2.73 9.71 5.27
CA GLN A 235 -4.08 9.15 5.45
C GLN A 235 -4.70 8.79 4.11
N LEU A 236 -5.57 7.77 4.13
CA LEU A 236 -6.40 7.43 2.99
C LEU A 236 -7.74 8.14 3.12
N ILE A 237 -7.99 9.05 2.20
CA ILE A 237 -9.24 9.79 2.11
C ILE A 237 -10.10 9.15 1.03
N PRO A 238 -11.36 8.77 1.30
CA PRO A 238 -12.23 8.19 0.28
C PRO A 238 -12.39 9.12 -0.93
N TYR A 239 -12.19 8.54 -2.13
CA TYR A 239 -12.37 9.30 -3.37
C TYR A 239 -13.86 9.52 -3.66
N ASP A 240 -14.22 10.74 -4.05
CA ASP A 240 -15.61 11.06 -4.39
C ASP A 240 -15.85 10.98 -5.88
N PHE A 241 -16.47 9.91 -6.32
CA PHE A 241 -16.88 9.73 -7.72
C PHE A 241 -18.09 10.57 -8.14
N ARG A 242 -18.77 11.26 -7.22
CA ARG A 242 -19.99 12.00 -7.54
C ARG A 242 -20.99 11.16 -8.36
N SER A 243 -21.14 9.89 -7.99
CA SER A 243 -21.96 8.88 -8.68
C SER A 243 -21.49 8.49 -10.09
N ALA A 244 -20.33 8.98 -10.57
CA ALA A 244 -19.77 8.52 -11.84
C ALA A 244 -19.31 7.06 -11.71
N ASN A 245 -19.63 6.27 -12.73
CA ASN A 245 -19.20 4.87 -12.78
C ASN A 245 -17.81 4.75 -13.41
N HIS A 246 -17.16 3.64 -13.11
CA HIS A 246 -15.86 3.27 -13.65
C HIS A 246 -15.83 1.78 -14.03
N ILE A 247 -14.86 1.43 -14.86
CA ILE A 247 -14.65 0.06 -15.33
C ILE A 247 -13.25 -0.37 -14.92
N LEU A 248 -13.14 -1.58 -14.35
CA LEU A 248 -11.88 -2.23 -14.01
C LEU A 248 -11.79 -3.57 -14.71
N LYS A 249 -10.61 -3.92 -15.17
CA LYS A 249 -10.31 -5.25 -15.69
C LYS A 249 -9.16 -5.85 -14.89
N LEU A 250 -9.45 -6.96 -14.20
CA LEU A 250 -8.50 -7.67 -13.37
C LEU A 250 -8.10 -8.99 -14.03
N ALA A 251 -6.82 -9.35 -13.93
CA ALA A 251 -6.35 -10.70 -14.19
C ALA A 251 -6.22 -11.44 -12.84
N VAL A 252 -6.90 -12.57 -12.74
CA VAL A 252 -6.82 -13.48 -11.60
C VAL A 252 -6.07 -14.72 -12.04
N THR A 253 -4.86 -14.87 -11.54
CA THR A 253 -3.97 -15.98 -11.87
C THR A 253 -4.12 -17.10 -10.85
N CYS A 254 -4.39 -18.31 -11.35
CA CYS A 254 -4.57 -19.50 -10.53
C CYS A 254 -3.45 -20.50 -10.75
N SER A 255 -3.05 -21.17 -9.68
CA SER A 255 -2.16 -22.33 -9.78
C SER A 255 -2.87 -23.51 -10.44
N THR A 256 -2.11 -24.25 -11.24
CA THR A 256 -2.53 -25.56 -11.76
C THR A 256 -1.87 -26.70 -10.98
N ASN A 257 -0.97 -26.36 -10.05
CA ASN A 257 -0.29 -27.35 -9.22
C ASN A 257 -1.13 -27.65 -7.97
N LYS A 258 -1.76 -28.81 -7.97
CA LYS A 258 -2.60 -29.28 -6.85
C LYS A 258 -1.84 -29.39 -5.51
N LEU A 259 -0.51 -29.49 -5.55
CA LEU A 259 0.33 -29.56 -4.35
C LEU A 259 0.56 -28.19 -3.70
N GLU A 260 0.39 -27.08 -4.42
CA GLU A 260 0.53 -25.73 -3.86
C GLU A 260 -0.60 -25.37 -2.90
N SER A 261 -1.77 -25.97 -3.06
CA SER A 261 -2.91 -25.78 -2.16
C SER A 261 -2.81 -26.58 -0.86
N VAL A 262 -1.84 -27.50 -0.76
CA VAL A 262 -1.60 -28.28 0.45
C VAL A 262 -0.74 -27.46 1.43
N PRO A 263 -1.16 -27.31 2.70
CA PRO A 263 -0.35 -26.63 3.72
C PRO A 263 1.07 -27.18 3.78
N LYS A 264 2.07 -26.31 3.93
CA LYS A 264 3.49 -26.70 4.00
C LYS A 264 3.77 -27.84 4.99
N VAL A 265 3.08 -27.79 6.15
CA VAL A 265 3.20 -28.83 7.20
C VAL A 265 2.80 -30.21 6.69
N MET A 266 1.75 -30.31 5.86
CA MET A 266 1.34 -31.59 5.26
C MET A 266 2.27 -32.03 4.13
N ARG A 267 2.92 -31.09 3.41
CA ARG A 267 3.93 -31.44 2.40
C ARG A 267 5.18 -32.04 3.04
N ASP A 268 5.60 -31.45 4.15
CA ASP A 268 6.78 -31.95 4.88
C ASP A 268 6.50 -33.30 5.58
N MET A 269 5.26 -33.52 6.01
CA MET A 269 4.84 -34.81 6.59
C MET A 269 4.64 -35.92 5.54
N SER A 270 4.37 -35.56 4.27
CA SER A 270 4.15 -36.55 3.21
C SER A 270 5.45 -37.12 2.64
N LEU A 271 6.57 -36.46 2.90
CA LEU A 271 7.89 -37.01 2.60
C LEU A 271 8.29 -37.88 3.78
N PRO A 272 8.41 -39.21 3.62
CA PRO A 272 9.00 -40.02 4.67
C PRO A 272 10.39 -39.42 4.98
N PRO A 273 10.76 -39.30 6.27
CA PRO A 273 12.10 -38.86 6.61
C PRO A 273 13.07 -39.69 5.80
N PRO A 274 14.14 -39.10 5.24
CA PRO A 274 15.13 -39.86 4.49
C PRO A 274 15.54 -41.00 5.38
N MET A 275 15.17 -42.23 4.97
CA MET A 275 15.63 -43.43 5.66
C MET A 275 17.15 -43.33 5.63
N LYS A 276 17.76 -43.11 6.78
CA LYS A 276 19.18 -43.40 6.92
C LYS A 276 19.29 -44.91 6.64
N ILE A 277 19.59 -45.24 5.41
CA ILE A 277 20.03 -46.58 5.07
C ILE A 277 21.22 -46.81 6.01
N PRO A 278 21.13 -47.77 6.98
CA PRO A 278 22.33 -48.09 7.77
C PRO A 278 23.43 -48.33 6.74
N GLU A 279 24.51 -47.55 6.82
CA GLU A 279 25.69 -47.87 6.06
C GLU A 279 25.96 -49.35 6.36
N LEU A 280 25.76 -50.22 5.38
CA LEU A 280 26.20 -51.61 5.49
C LEU A 280 27.65 -51.48 5.89
N GLU A 281 27.97 -51.89 7.12
CA GLU A 281 29.36 -51.99 7.53
C GLU A 281 30.06 -52.77 6.45
N ASP A 282 31.04 -52.14 5.81
CA ASP A 282 31.80 -52.76 4.73
C ASP A 282 32.37 -54.08 5.30
N PRO A 283 31.89 -55.23 4.84
CA PRO A 283 32.33 -56.53 5.41
C PRO A 283 33.84 -56.72 5.29
N HIS A 284 34.50 -55.98 4.39
CA HIS A 284 35.94 -56.02 4.21
C HIS A 284 36.72 -55.07 5.14
N ARG A 285 36.05 -54.22 5.92
CA ARG A 285 36.73 -53.30 6.84
C ARG A 285 37.52 -54.04 7.90
N TRP A 286 37.05 -55.20 8.33
CA TRP A 286 37.73 -56.03 9.31
C TRP A 286 38.84 -56.90 8.71
N ASP A 287 38.75 -57.31 7.43
CA ASP A 287 39.76 -58.11 6.76
C ASP A 287 41.12 -57.42 6.69
N ALA A 288 41.12 -56.10 6.50
CA ALA A 288 42.34 -55.29 6.53
C ALA A 288 43.02 -55.32 7.93
N PHE A 289 42.24 -55.22 8.99
CA PHE A 289 42.79 -55.26 10.35
C PHE A 289 43.25 -56.64 10.75
N VAL A 290 42.55 -57.71 10.35
CA VAL A 290 42.94 -59.09 10.58
C VAL A 290 44.24 -59.37 9.85
N SER A 291 44.41 -58.94 8.59
CA SER A 291 45.64 -59.12 7.82
C SER A 291 46.85 -58.44 8.47
N ILE A 292 46.67 -57.20 8.94
CA ILE A 292 47.74 -56.48 9.66
C ILE A 292 48.08 -57.19 10.97
N PHE A 293 47.11 -57.67 11.70
CA PHE A 293 47.33 -58.38 12.98
C PHE A 293 48.09 -59.66 12.77
N VAL A 294 47.74 -60.44 11.73
CA VAL A 294 48.48 -61.70 11.35
C VAL A 294 49.94 -61.42 10.95
N ILE A 295 50.19 -60.34 10.18
CA ILE A 295 51.57 -59.96 9.79
C ILE A 295 52.40 -59.56 11.02
N VAL A 296 51.81 -58.76 11.95
CA VAL A 296 52.50 -58.32 13.17
C VAL A 296 52.77 -59.53 14.07
N LEU A 297 51.79 -60.43 14.21
CA LEU A 297 51.95 -61.63 15.05
C LEU A 297 53.05 -62.61 14.48
N THR A 298 53.04 -62.83 13.19
CA THR A 298 54.10 -63.66 12.53
C THR A 298 55.50 -63.06 12.64
N GLY A 299 55.57 -61.69 12.51
CA GLY A 299 56.83 -60.97 12.71
C GLY A 299 57.36 -61.12 14.15
N LEU A 300 56.48 -61.06 15.12
CA LEU A 300 56.83 -61.18 16.55
C LEU A 300 57.27 -62.62 16.89
N ILE A 301 56.62 -63.63 16.33
CA ILE A 301 57.01 -65.07 16.46
C ILE A 301 58.36 -65.27 15.85
N LEU A 302 58.66 -64.77 14.65
CA LEU A 302 59.96 -64.84 14.03
C LEU A 302 61.07 -64.19 14.87
N LEU A 303 60.80 -63.04 15.47
CA LEU A 303 61.72 -62.37 16.38
C LEU A 303 62.02 -63.18 17.64
N ILE A 304 61.04 -63.93 18.16
CA ILE A 304 61.26 -64.84 19.32
C ILE A 304 62.13 -66.01 18.92
N PHE A 305 61.92 -66.61 17.76
CA PHE A 305 62.74 -67.72 17.28
C PHE A 305 64.16 -67.29 16.83
N MET A 306 64.39 -66.08 16.42
CA MET A 306 65.68 -65.53 16.06
C MET A 306 66.54 -65.12 17.28
N ARG A 307 65.96 -64.98 18.48
CA ARG A 307 66.75 -64.83 19.68
C ARG A 307 67.50 -66.07 20.01
N LYS A 308 68.79 -66.13 19.64
CA LYS A 308 69.71 -67.20 20.08
C LYS A 308 69.73 -67.26 21.60
N PRO A 309 69.62 -68.43 22.20
CA PRO A 309 69.83 -68.56 23.62
C PRO A 309 71.25 -68.13 23.96
N LYS A 310 71.42 -67.22 24.93
CA LYS A 310 72.69 -66.94 25.51
C LYS A 310 73.18 -68.19 26.21
N SER A 311 74.32 -68.79 25.76
CA SER A 311 75.03 -69.76 26.50
C SER A 311 75.46 -69.19 27.81
N ILE A 312 75.10 -69.86 28.88
CA ILE A 312 75.57 -69.58 30.24
C ILE A 312 76.87 -70.34 30.34
N GLU A 313 77.96 -69.56 30.47
CA GLU A 313 79.18 -70.01 31.13
C GLU A 313 79.19 -69.52 32.53
#